data_d7e40d73d038c6cb5a10618eaa9d46cb
#
_entry.id   d7e40d73d038c6cb5a10618eaa9d46cb
#
_cell.length_a   1.000
_cell.length_b   1.000
_cell.length_c   1.000
_cell.angle_alpha   90.00
_cell.angle_beta   90.00
_cell.angle_gamma   90.00
#
_symmetry.space_group_name_H-M   'P 1'
#
loop_
_entity.id
_entity.type
_entity.pdbx_description
1 polymer ?
#
loop_
_entity_poly.entity_id
_entity_poly.type
_entity_poly.pdbx_seq_one_letter_code
_entity_poly.pdbx_strand_id
1 'polypeptide(L)'
;MKFEVAKTEIKKLENGMEYIAIYDKDNKDWYEELKKFQKDTLKMMYNKETLQVSSKSKDASFLAPTAVGDIIEEIESEDVSINPSQYFVDGKLIELKPYETIKDGKIVFNRDFRIEEIKKELQDLKIKYSEKEFIFKEKYKQKNRELDKNNLGNITSMLLAAKQGHFNNWKFKDLDDNDVYVDLTIQDMLLIAKMMQEQTSKAMMTETALKVKIETLDDGKLKDFDSEKEFEKEWNK
;
A
#
# COMPACT_ATOMS: atom_id res chain seq x y z
N MET A 1 -32.33 -3.43 13.19
CA MET A 1 -33.26 -4.03 12.20
C MET A 1 -32.50 -4.36 10.93
N LYS A 2 -32.98 -5.39 10.18
CA LYS A 2 -32.30 -5.81 8.93
C LYS A 2 -33.35 -6.21 7.90
N PHE A 3 -33.16 -5.81 6.63
CA PHE A 3 -33.98 -6.20 5.49
C PHE A 3 -33.05 -6.70 4.37
N GLU A 4 -33.29 -7.89 3.82
CA GLU A 4 -32.54 -8.48 2.72
C GLU A 4 -33.45 -8.68 1.53
N VAL A 5 -33.08 -8.16 0.37
CA VAL A 5 -33.81 -8.32 -0.88
C VAL A 5 -33.68 -9.75 -1.39
N ALA A 6 -34.77 -10.46 -1.40
CA ALA A 6 -34.87 -11.80 -2.00
C ALA A 6 -35.46 -11.78 -3.40
N LYS A 7 -36.30 -10.79 -3.70
CA LYS A 7 -37.06 -10.72 -4.97
C LYS A 7 -37.39 -9.27 -5.33
N THR A 8 -37.35 -8.95 -6.61
CA THR A 8 -37.88 -7.70 -7.16
C THR A 8 -38.86 -7.99 -8.29
N GLU A 9 -39.91 -7.18 -8.40
CA GLU A 9 -40.94 -7.28 -9.47
C GLU A 9 -41.32 -5.91 -9.97
N ILE A 10 -41.53 -5.77 -11.29
CA ILE A 10 -42.12 -4.56 -11.87
C ILE A 10 -43.61 -4.65 -11.75
N LYS A 11 -44.23 -3.69 -11.08
CA LYS A 11 -45.68 -3.56 -10.94
C LYS A 11 -46.17 -2.28 -11.58
N LYS A 12 -47.46 -2.29 -12.00
CA LYS A 12 -48.10 -1.11 -12.57
C LYS A 12 -49.13 -0.57 -11.56
N LEU A 13 -49.11 0.74 -11.41
CA LEU A 13 -50.18 1.46 -10.71
C LEU A 13 -51.38 1.65 -11.62
N GLU A 14 -52.54 1.99 -11.05
CA GLU A 14 -53.82 2.24 -11.76
C GLU A 14 -53.68 3.36 -12.80
N ASN A 15 -52.80 4.31 -12.60
CA ASN A 15 -52.46 5.41 -13.53
C ASN A 15 -51.48 5.00 -14.64
N GLY A 16 -51.09 3.75 -14.74
CA GLY A 16 -50.15 3.20 -15.72
C GLY A 16 -48.67 3.37 -15.46
N MET A 17 -48.29 4.04 -14.33
CA MET A 17 -46.91 4.14 -13.95
C MET A 17 -46.37 2.81 -13.45
N GLU A 18 -45.13 2.49 -13.78
CA GLU A 18 -44.43 1.31 -13.31
C GLU A 18 -43.55 1.64 -12.11
N TYR A 19 -43.49 0.72 -11.15
CA TYR A 19 -42.57 0.80 -10.02
C TYR A 19 -41.98 -0.57 -9.73
N ILE A 20 -40.82 -0.59 -9.05
CA ILE A 20 -40.17 -1.83 -8.59
C ILE A 20 -40.70 -2.15 -7.20
N ALA A 21 -41.43 -3.23 -7.08
CA ALA A 21 -41.81 -3.84 -5.80
C ALA A 21 -40.66 -4.73 -5.33
N ILE A 22 -40.26 -4.61 -4.06
CA ILE A 22 -39.06 -5.19 -3.48
C ILE A 22 -39.50 -6.03 -2.27
N TYR A 23 -39.11 -7.29 -2.24
CA TYR A 23 -39.57 -8.23 -1.22
C TYR A 23 -38.40 -8.96 -0.53
N ASP A 24 -38.54 -9.21 0.77
CA ASP A 24 -37.68 -10.14 1.48
C ASP A 24 -38.08 -11.61 1.21
N LYS A 25 -37.39 -12.55 1.83
CA LYS A 25 -37.64 -13.99 1.70
C LYS A 25 -39.02 -14.41 2.24
N ASP A 26 -39.62 -13.62 3.13
CA ASP A 26 -40.91 -13.85 3.74
C ASP A 26 -42.04 -13.10 3.00
N ASN A 27 -41.76 -12.56 1.78
CA ASN A 27 -42.63 -11.72 0.97
C ASN A 27 -43.10 -10.43 1.65
N LYS A 28 -42.30 -9.87 2.57
CA LYS A 28 -42.59 -8.55 3.15
C LYS A 28 -42.09 -7.48 2.19
N ASP A 29 -42.94 -6.48 1.95
CA ASP A 29 -42.66 -5.37 1.05
C ASP A 29 -41.70 -4.36 1.68
N TRP A 30 -40.68 -3.92 0.95
CA TRP A 30 -39.71 -2.93 1.42
C TRP A 30 -40.35 -1.61 1.86
N TYR A 31 -41.31 -1.11 1.09
CA TYR A 31 -42.00 0.14 1.39
C TYR A 31 -42.88 0.09 2.63
N GLU A 32 -43.23 -1.10 3.09
CA GLU A 32 -43.92 -1.35 4.36
C GLU A 32 -42.88 -1.48 5.49
N GLU A 33 -41.81 -2.23 5.26
CA GLU A 33 -40.78 -2.54 6.27
C GLU A 33 -39.93 -1.33 6.60
N LEU A 34 -39.64 -0.42 5.63
CA LEU A 34 -38.80 0.77 5.85
C LEU A 34 -39.34 1.66 7.00
N LYS A 35 -40.68 1.65 7.25
CA LYS A 35 -41.33 2.42 8.30
C LYS A 35 -41.00 1.91 9.72
N LYS A 36 -40.45 0.70 9.83
CA LYS A 36 -40.10 0.05 11.11
C LYS A 36 -38.69 0.35 11.57
N PHE A 37 -37.83 0.91 10.67
CA PHE A 37 -36.51 1.34 11.02
C PHE A 37 -36.55 2.54 11.98
N GLN A 38 -35.64 2.55 12.96
CA GLN A 38 -35.58 3.64 13.95
C GLN A 38 -35.10 4.92 13.29
N LYS A 39 -35.69 6.06 13.62
CA LYS A 39 -35.39 7.34 12.93
C LYS A 39 -33.97 7.87 13.18
N ASP A 40 -33.42 7.60 14.36
CA ASP A 40 -32.16 8.19 14.80
C ASP A 40 -30.94 7.30 14.57
N THR A 41 -31.13 6.06 14.12
CA THR A 41 -30.02 5.14 13.79
C THR A 41 -29.55 5.33 12.37
N LEU A 42 -28.30 5.03 12.11
CA LEU A 42 -27.77 4.96 10.75
C LEU A 42 -28.20 3.66 10.10
N LYS A 43 -28.71 3.72 8.85
CA LYS A 43 -29.00 2.56 8.01
C LYS A 43 -27.96 2.51 6.93
N MET A 44 -27.48 1.33 6.66
CA MET A 44 -26.47 1.08 5.66
C MET A 44 -26.98 0.04 4.66
N MET A 45 -26.72 0.30 3.39
CA MET A 45 -27.02 -0.62 2.32
C MET A 45 -25.72 -1.24 1.78
N TYR A 46 -25.67 -2.57 1.72
CA TYR A 46 -24.55 -3.32 1.18
C TYR A 46 -25.07 -4.60 0.49
N ASN A 47 -24.25 -5.16 -0.40
CA ASN A 47 -24.61 -6.42 -1.05
C ASN A 47 -24.01 -7.61 -0.28
N LYS A 48 -24.78 -8.69 -0.10
CA LYS A 48 -24.37 -9.85 0.73
C LYS A 48 -23.20 -10.66 0.16
N GLU A 49 -22.98 -10.61 -1.16
CA GLU A 49 -21.90 -11.36 -1.80
C GLU A 49 -20.60 -10.57 -1.81
N THR A 50 -20.71 -9.28 -2.14
CA THR A 50 -19.53 -8.39 -2.22
C THR A 50 -19.21 -7.72 -0.90
N LEU A 51 -20.18 -7.64 0.05
CA LEU A 51 -20.13 -6.91 1.31
C LEU A 51 -19.82 -5.41 1.15
N GLN A 52 -19.75 -4.92 -0.08
CA GLN A 52 -19.44 -3.52 -0.38
C GLN A 52 -20.60 -2.63 0.03
N VAL A 53 -20.28 -1.56 0.75
CA VAL A 53 -21.27 -0.55 1.16
C VAL A 53 -21.55 0.37 -0.02
N SER A 54 -22.81 0.44 -0.43
CA SER A 54 -23.26 1.26 -1.56
C SER A 54 -23.94 2.56 -1.11
N SER A 55 -24.56 2.59 0.06
CA SER A 55 -25.25 3.78 0.56
C SER A 55 -25.40 3.76 2.09
N LYS A 56 -25.49 4.96 2.68
CA LYS A 56 -25.78 5.17 4.09
C LYS A 56 -26.76 6.31 4.26
N SER A 57 -27.72 6.19 5.16
CA SER A 57 -28.66 7.25 5.51
C SER A 57 -29.25 7.05 6.91
N LYS A 58 -29.55 8.16 7.61
CA LYS A 58 -30.38 8.11 8.82
C LYS A 58 -31.86 7.90 8.48
N ASP A 59 -32.28 8.25 7.28
CA ASP A 59 -33.63 8.02 6.77
C ASP A 59 -33.63 6.83 5.78
N ALA A 60 -34.32 5.75 6.13
CA ALA A 60 -34.42 4.56 5.29
C ALA A 60 -35.06 4.82 3.92
N SER A 61 -35.88 5.87 3.78
CA SER A 61 -36.54 6.21 2.49
C SER A 61 -35.57 6.67 1.41
N PHE A 62 -34.34 7.09 1.79
CA PHE A 62 -33.27 7.43 0.83
C PHE A 62 -32.47 6.21 0.37
N LEU A 63 -32.75 5.02 0.90
CA LEU A 63 -32.08 3.80 0.50
C LEU A 63 -32.98 3.04 -0.47
N ALA A 64 -32.46 2.75 -1.65
CA ALA A 64 -33.19 2.06 -2.72
C ALA A 64 -32.51 0.72 -3.05
N PRO A 65 -32.79 -0.36 -2.29
CA PRO A 65 -32.25 -1.68 -2.58
C PRO A 65 -32.94 -2.24 -3.82
N THR A 66 -32.21 -2.35 -4.91
CA THR A 66 -32.78 -2.75 -6.22
C THR A 66 -32.29 -4.11 -6.71
N ALA A 67 -31.22 -4.62 -6.13
CA ALA A 67 -30.66 -5.91 -6.52
C ALA A 67 -30.96 -7.00 -5.50
N VAL A 68 -31.21 -8.21 -5.96
CA VAL A 68 -31.30 -9.39 -5.10
C VAL A 68 -29.96 -9.56 -4.37
N GLY A 69 -30.03 -9.75 -3.04
CA GLY A 69 -28.85 -9.80 -2.19
C GLY A 69 -28.43 -8.44 -1.61
N ASP A 70 -29.09 -7.34 -1.97
CA ASP A 70 -28.91 -6.07 -1.24
C ASP A 70 -29.49 -6.21 0.18
N ILE A 71 -28.74 -5.72 1.14
CA ILE A 71 -29.11 -5.74 2.55
C ILE A 71 -29.14 -4.31 3.08
N ILE A 72 -30.20 -3.94 3.78
CA ILE A 72 -30.27 -2.73 4.58
C ILE A 72 -30.25 -3.13 6.05
N GLU A 73 -29.31 -2.59 6.80
CA GLU A 73 -29.14 -2.91 8.21
C GLU A 73 -28.90 -1.65 9.04
N GLU A 74 -29.53 -1.59 10.21
CA GLU A 74 -29.27 -0.56 11.21
C GLU A 74 -27.93 -0.82 11.90
N ILE A 75 -27.13 0.21 12.01
CA ILE A 75 -25.83 0.16 12.71
C ILE A 75 -25.70 1.29 13.72
N GLU A 76 -24.95 1.03 14.78
CA GLU A 76 -24.59 2.04 15.77
C GLU A 76 -23.40 2.86 15.27
N SER A 77 -23.66 3.86 14.43
CA SER A 77 -22.65 4.79 13.92
C SER A 77 -23.31 6.11 13.55
N GLU A 78 -22.57 7.20 13.69
CA GLU A 78 -22.99 8.53 13.23
C GLU A 78 -22.39 8.91 11.88
N ASP A 79 -21.42 8.15 11.40
CA ASP A 79 -20.69 8.44 10.16
C ASP A 79 -21.52 8.11 8.91
N VAL A 80 -22.11 9.15 8.34
CA VAL A 80 -22.89 9.09 7.09
C VAL A 80 -22.00 9.17 5.84
N SER A 81 -20.68 9.32 5.97
CA SER A 81 -19.79 9.40 4.82
C SER A 81 -19.79 8.06 4.07
N ILE A 82 -19.79 8.16 2.74
CA ILE A 82 -19.68 7.00 1.84
C ILE A 82 -18.28 7.00 1.27
N ASN A 83 -17.53 5.95 1.61
CA ASN A 83 -16.26 5.67 0.95
C ASN A 83 -16.48 4.42 0.06
N PRO A 84 -16.23 4.51 -1.27
CA PRO A 84 -16.38 3.37 -2.17
C PRO A 84 -15.56 2.13 -1.81
N SER A 85 -14.54 2.32 -0.97
CA SER A 85 -13.68 1.23 -0.47
C SER A 85 -14.14 0.62 0.84
N GLN A 86 -15.34 0.98 1.34
CA GLN A 86 -15.87 0.44 2.59
C GLN A 86 -16.65 -0.85 2.38
N TYR A 87 -16.38 -1.80 3.27
CA TYR A 87 -17.05 -3.10 3.32
C TYR A 87 -17.61 -3.33 4.71
N PHE A 88 -18.74 -4.04 4.79
CA PHE A 88 -19.36 -4.40 6.06
C PHE A 88 -19.16 -5.90 6.33
N VAL A 89 -18.27 -6.20 7.26
CA VAL A 89 -17.87 -7.58 7.59
C VAL A 89 -18.03 -7.81 9.09
N ASP A 90 -18.74 -8.87 9.47
CA ASP A 90 -18.95 -9.27 10.86
C ASP A 90 -19.40 -8.12 11.79
N GLY A 91 -20.34 -7.29 11.29
CA GLY A 91 -20.90 -6.18 12.06
C GLY A 91 -20.01 -4.92 12.11
N LYS A 92 -18.93 -4.86 11.34
CA LYS A 92 -17.99 -3.73 11.32
C LYS A 92 -17.78 -3.17 9.93
N LEU A 93 -17.62 -1.85 9.86
CA LEU A 93 -17.13 -1.17 8.68
C LEU A 93 -15.60 -1.31 8.61
N ILE A 94 -15.11 -1.82 7.50
CA ILE A 94 -13.67 -1.99 7.25
C ILE A 94 -13.30 -1.47 5.87
N GLU A 95 -12.02 -1.18 5.67
CA GLU A 95 -11.41 -0.99 4.37
C GLU A 95 -10.51 -2.19 4.08
N LEU A 96 -10.66 -2.77 2.88
CA LEU A 96 -9.79 -3.87 2.46
C LEU A 96 -8.40 -3.34 2.14
N LYS A 97 -7.39 -4.09 2.53
CA LYS A 97 -6.02 -3.86 2.08
C LYS A 97 -5.88 -4.27 0.60
N PRO A 98 -4.88 -3.74 -0.13
CA PRO A 98 -4.70 -4.05 -1.56
C PRO A 98 -4.63 -5.55 -1.88
N TYR A 99 -4.14 -6.33 -0.94
CA TYR A 99 -3.99 -7.79 -1.03
C TYR A 99 -5.17 -8.58 -0.44
N GLU A 100 -6.30 -7.92 -0.17
CA GLU A 100 -7.52 -8.56 0.33
C GLU A 100 -8.65 -8.41 -0.69
N THR A 101 -9.45 -9.45 -0.84
CA THR A 101 -10.64 -9.48 -1.69
C THR A 101 -11.79 -10.12 -0.93
N ILE A 102 -13.02 -9.88 -1.39
CA ILE A 102 -14.20 -10.60 -0.89
C ILE A 102 -14.51 -11.74 -1.84
N LYS A 103 -14.67 -12.93 -1.29
CA LYS A 103 -15.16 -14.10 -2.01
C LYS A 103 -16.16 -14.85 -1.12
N ASP A 104 -17.37 -15.10 -1.66
CA ASP A 104 -18.45 -15.77 -0.94
C ASP A 104 -18.76 -15.13 0.44
N GLY A 105 -18.80 -13.78 0.49
CA GLY A 105 -19.05 -13.02 1.71
C GLY A 105 -17.93 -13.07 2.76
N LYS A 106 -16.72 -13.45 2.39
CA LYS A 106 -15.56 -13.53 3.31
C LYS A 106 -14.36 -12.82 2.74
N ILE A 107 -13.56 -12.24 3.62
CA ILE A 107 -12.25 -11.67 3.24
C ILE A 107 -11.30 -12.81 2.91
N VAL A 108 -10.76 -12.77 1.70
CA VAL A 108 -9.75 -13.71 1.22
C VAL A 108 -8.43 -12.97 1.02
N PHE A 109 -7.38 -13.50 1.62
CA PHE A 109 -6.02 -13.01 1.47
C PHE A 109 -5.43 -13.48 0.13
N ASN A 110 -4.95 -12.53 -0.67
CA ASN A 110 -4.22 -12.83 -1.90
C ASN A 110 -2.72 -12.82 -1.62
N ARG A 111 -2.19 -14.00 -1.35
CA ARG A 111 -0.78 -14.22 -1.03
C ARG A 111 0.15 -13.73 -2.12
N ASP A 112 -0.14 -14.08 -3.37
CA ASP A 112 0.75 -13.76 -4.49
C ASP A 112 0.82 -12.24 -4.71
N PHE A 113 -0.32 -11.55 -4.59
CA PHE A 113 -0.36 -10.10 -4.68
C PHE A 113 0.47 -9.45 -3.56
N ARG A 114 0.35 -9.94 -2.31
CA ARG A 114 1.13 -9.40 -1.19
C ARG A 114 2.64 -9.63 -1.38
N ILE A 115 3.05 -10.78 -1.88
CA ILE A 115 4.46 -11.08 -2.19
C ILE A 115 4.99 -10.10 -3.24
N GLU A 116 4.25 -9.85 -4.31
CA GLU A 116 4.69 -8.89 -5.35
C GLU A 116 4.74 -7.45 -4.83
N GLU A 117 3.80 -7.04 -3.99
CA GLU A 117 3.83 -5.75 -3.30
C GLU A 117 5.09 -5.61 -2.44
N ILE A 118 5.38 -6.59 -1.59
CA ILE A 118 6.60 -6.60 -0.76
C ILE A 118 7.86 -6.57 -1.63
N LYS A 119 7.91 -7.34 -2.72
CA LYS A 119 9.07 -7.33 -3.64
C LYS A 119 9.33 -5.94 -4.21
N LYS A 120 8.28 -5.19 -4.53
CA LYS A 120 8.40 -3.82 -4.99
C LYS A 120 8.90 -2.89 -3.88
N GLU A 121 8.34 -3.00 -2.67
CA GLU A 121 8.83 -2.25 -1.50
C GLU A 121 10.31 -2.52 -1.22
N LEU A 122 10.74 -3.78 -1.29
CA LEU A 122 12.15 -4.17 -1.11
C LEU A 122 13.05 -3.60 -2.20
N GLN A 123 12.56 -3.51 -3.44
CA GLN A 123 13.31 -2.89 -4.53
C GLN A 123 13.53 -1.40 -4.29
N ASP A 124 12.51 -0.68 -3.82
CA ASP A 124 12.62 0.74 -3.48
C ASP A 124 13.59 0.95 -2.30
N LEU A 125 13.52 0.10 -1.29
CA LEU A 125 14.46 0.10 -0.16
C LEU A 125 15.90 -0.20 -0.59
N LYS A 126 16.11 -1.15 -1.50
CA LYS A 126 17.44 -1.41 -2.07
C LYS A 126 18.04 -0.13 -2.70
N ILE A 127 17.25 0.60 -3.49
CA ILE A 127 17.71 1.86 -4.09
C ILE A 127 18.05 2.86 -2.97
N LYS A 128 17.12 3.09 -2.03
CA LYS A 128 17.31 3.98 -0.87
C LYS A 128 18.60 3.66 -0.10
N TYR A 129 18.84 2.39 0.18
CA TYR A 129 20.02 1.95 0.96
C TYR A 129 21.32 1.92 0.14
N SER A 130 21.24 1.62 -1.16
CA SER A 130 22.41 1.69 -2.04
C SER A 130 22.92 3.13 -2.21
N GLU A 131 22.05 4.12 -2.11
CA GLU A 131 22.37 5.54 -2.25
C GLU A 131 22.64 6.26 -0.92
N LYS A 132 22.59 5.53 0.20
CA LYS A 132 22.94 6.09 1.51
C LYS A 132 24.32 6.72 1.50
N GLU A 133 24.44 7.75 2.31
CA GLU A 133 25.70 8.42 2.54
C GLU A 133 26.64 7.53 3.36
N PHE A 134 27.92 7.57 3.03
CA PHE A 134 28.98 6.93 3.79
C PHE A 134 30.08 7.93 4.17
N ILE A 135 30.89 7.58 5.17
CA ILE A 135 31.95 8.42 5.67
C ILE A 135 33.28 7.97 5.08
N PHE A 136 33.95 8.87 4.34
CA PHE A 136 35.27 8.66 3.79
C PHE A 136 36.34 9.31 4.69
N LYS A 137 37.39 8.56 5.02
CA LYS A 137 38.50 8.99 5.91
C LYS A 137 38.02 9.59 7.24
N GLU A 138 36.89 9.10 7.78
CA GLU A 138 36.30 9.54 9.06
C GLU A 138 35.93 11.03 9.13
N LYS A 139 35.94 11.73 8.00
CA LYS A 139 35.77 13.19 7.94
C LYS A 139 34.78 13.66 6.90
N TYR A 140 34.61 12.91 5.82
CA TYR A 140 33.89 13.40 4.65
C TYR A 140 32.69 12.51 4.34
N LYS A 141 31.53 13.13 4.22
CA LYS A 141 30.30 12.47 3.79
C LYS A 141 30.24 12.43 2.26
N GLN A 142 30.03 11.24 1.70
CA GLN A 142 29.85 11.01 0.28
C GLN A 142 28.57 10.23 0.02
N LYS A 143 27.73 10.73 -0.89
CA LYS A 143 26.57 10.01 -1.39
C LYS A 143 26.96 9.00 -2.47
N ASN A 144 26.22 7.92 -2.55
CA ASN A 144 26.45 6.83 -3.51
C ASN A 144 25.46 6.87 -4.68
N ARG A 145 25.13 8.07 -5.18
CA ARG A 145 24.20 8.23 -6.31
C ARG A 145 24.85 7.80 -7.62
N GLU A 146 24.03 7.42 -8.59
CA GLU A 146 24.52 7.02 -9.93
C GLU A 146 25.36 8.12 -10.60
N LEU A 147 24.97 9.39 -10.45
CA LEU A 147 25.73 10.53 -10.94
C LEU A 147 27.14 10.60 -10.32
N ASP A 148 27.26 10.35 -9.01
CA ASP A 148 28.53 10.40 -8.30
C ASP A 148 29.47 9.27 -8.76
N LYS A 149 28.91 8.06 -8.98
CA LYS A 149 29.66 6.91 -9.54
C LYS A 149 30.18 7.19 -10.96
N ASN A 150 29.32 7.73 -11.81
CA ASN A 150 29.67 8.05 -13.19
C ASN A 150 30.74 9.14 -13.25
N ASN A 151 30.62 10.19 -12.45
CA ASN A 151 31.63 11.25 -12.36
C ASN A 151 32.97 10.71 -11.86
N LEU A 152 32.95 9.90 -10.79
CA LEU A 152 34.15 9.28 -10.25
C LEU A 152 34.85 8.38 -11.30
N GLY A 153 34.08 7.54 -12.00
CA GLY A 153 34.59 6.66 -13.06
C GLY A 153 35.19 7.43 -14.22
N ASN A 154 34.53 8.47 -14.71
CA ASN A 154 35.00 9.30 -15.80
C ASN A 154 36.30 10.03 -15.43
N ILE A 155 36.33 10.69 -14.26
CA ILE A 155 37.50 11.41 -13.78
C ILE A 155 38.67 10.45 -13.56
N THR A 156 38.45 9.30 -12.92
CA THR A 156 39.51 8.29 -12.71
C THR A 156 40.09 7.82 -14.04
N SER A 157 39.25 7.57 -15.04
CA SER A 157 39.67 7.14 -16.38
C SER A 157 40.50 8.23 -17.08
N MET A 158 40.07 9.49 -16.98
CA MET A 158 40.82 10.64 -17.54
C MET A 158 42.20 10.81 -16.89
N LEU A 159 42.30 10.71 -15.56
CA LEU A 159 43.56 10.83 -14.83
C LEU A 159 44.51 9.70 -15.17
N LEU A 160 44.05 8.48 -15.29
CA LEU A 160 44.85 7.34 -15.72
C LEU A 160 45.38 7.51 -17.14
N ALA A 161 44.55 7.97 -18.08
CA ALA A 161 44.96 8.24 -19.45
C ALA A 161 45.99 9.37 -19.55
N ALA A 162 45.84 10.42 -18.75
CA ALA A 162 46.76 11.56 -18.69
C ALA A 162 48.00 11.29 -17.84
N LYS A 163 48.15 10.13 -17.20
CA LYS A 163 49.19 9.78 -16.21
C LYS A 163 49.31 10.81 -15.08
N GLN A 164 48.17 11.37 -14.66
CA GLN A 164 48.10 12.29 -13.53
C GLN A 164 47.80 11.52 -12.24
N GLY A 165 48.45 11.89 -11.14
CA GLY A 165 48.36 11.17 -9.88
C GLY A 165 47.25 11.63 -8.94
N HIS A 166 46.60 12.75 -9.22
CA HIS A 166 45.59 13.35 -8.32
C HIS A 166 44.56 14.19 -9.08
N PHE A 167 43.39 14.37 -8.44
CA PHE A 167 42.31 15.25 -8.88
C PHE A 167 42.07 16.32 -7.81
N ASN A 168 42.04 17.57 -8.23
CA ASN A 168 41.84 18.70 -7.34
C ASN A 168 40.36 19.03 -7.20
N ASN A 169 39.98 19.49 -6.00
CA ASN A 169 38.67 20.03 -5.71
C ASN A 169 37.50 19.04 -5.89
N TRP A 170 37.63 17.78 -5.42
CA TRP A 170 36.50 16.92 -5.28
C TRP A 170 35.58 17.40 -4.14
N LYS A 171 34.27 17.55 -4.42
CA LYS A 171 33.32 18.09 -3.48
C LYS A 171 32.79 16.99 -2.55
N PHE A 172 32.95 17.19 -1.25
CA PHE A 172 32.33 16.43 -0.20
C PHE A 172 31.43 17.34 0.66
N LYS A 173 30.78 16.72 1.64
CA LYS A 173 30.31 17.41 2.85
C LYS A 173 31.19 16.99 4.04
N ASP A 174 31.45 17.92 4.97
CA ASP A 174 32.04 17.56 6.25
C ASP A 174 30.98 16.94 7.19
N LEU A 175 31.37 16.64 8.41
CA LEU A 175 30.45 16.03 9.39
C LEU A 175 29.33 16.98 9.84
N ASP A 176 29.51 18.29 9.67
CA ASP A 176 28.56 19.36 9.97
C ASP A 176 27.73 19.78 8.74
N ASP A 177 27.76 18.98 7.66
CA ASP A 177 27.05 19.21 6.39
C ASP A 177 27.51 20.42 5.58
N ASN A 178 28.69 20.99 5.86
CA ASN A 178 29.24 22.06 5.04
C ASN A 178 29.92 21.48 3.79
N ASP A 179 29.84 22.21 2.68
CA ASP A 179 30.56 21.87 1.45
C ASP A 179 32.06 22.07 1.64
N VAL A 180 32.85 21.01 1.37
CA VAL A 180 34.30 21.03 1.43
C VAL A 180 34.90 20.48 0.12
N TYR A 181 35.99 21.04 -0.30
CA TYR A 181 36.69 20.63 -1.51
C TYR A 181 38.05 20.03 -1.14
N VAL A 182 38.28 18.81 -1.59
CA VAL A 182 39.45 18.00 -1.19
C VAL A 182 40.17 17.49 -2.43
N ASP A 183 41.49 17.56 -2.39
CA ASP A 183 42.29 16.95 -3.41
C ASP A 183 42.43 15.45 -3.15
N LEU A 184 42.12 14.64 -4.16
CA LEU A 184 42.13 13.19 -4.08
C LEU A 184 43.24 12.59 -4.91
N THR A 185 43.94 11.62 -4.37
CA THR A 185 44.81 10.74 -5.14
C THR A 185 43.98 9.71 -5.94
N ILE A 186 44.60 9.10 -6.97
CA ILE A 186 43.94 7.96 -7.66
C ILE A 186 43.56 6.84 -6.66
N GLN A 187 44.40 6.59 -5.65
CA GLN A 187 44.11 5.59 -4.61
C GLN A 187 42.88 5.97 -3.79
N ASP A 188 42.72 7.25 -3.44
CA ASP A 188 41.53 7.75 -2.77
C ASP A 188 40.24 7.54 -3.61
N MET A 189 40.32 7.83 -4.90
CA MET A 189 39.21 7.65 -5.83
C MET A 189 38.84 6.17 -5.98
N LEU A 190 39.83 5.28 -6.08
CA LEU A 190 39.60 3.83 -6.12
C LEU A 190 38.99 3.32 -4.80
N LEU A 191 39.42 3.87 -3.66
CA LEU A 191 38.84 3.53 -2.36
C LEU A 191 37.37 3.98 -2.27
N ILE A 192 37.04 5.19 -2.71
CA ILE A 192 35.68 5.69 -2.79
C ILE A 192 34.84 4.77 -3.70
N ALA A 193 35.33 4.42 -4.89
CA ALA A 193 34.66 3.51 -5.82
C ALA A 193 34.38 2.14 -5.18
N LYS A 194 35.35 1.60 -4.45
CA LYS A 194 35.20 0.35 -3.71
C LYS A 194 34.11 0.46 -2.63
N MET A 195 34.09 1.51 -1.83
CA MET A 195 33.07 1.74 -0.80
C MET A 195 31.68 1.88 -1.41
N MET A 196 31.56 2.59 -2.54
CA MET A 196 30.32 2.69 -3.30
C MET A 196 29.81 1.33 -3.78
N GLN A 197 30.72 0.51 -4.31
CA GLN A 197 30.40 -0.84 -4.78
C GLN A 197 29.98 -1.77 -3.64
N GLU A 198 30.71 -1.75 -2.53
CA GLU A 198 30.39 -2.56 -1.34
C GLU A 198 29.00 -2.24 -0.79
N GLN A 199 28.66 -0.96 -0.69
CA GLN A 199 27.34 -0.53 -0.24
C GLN A 199 26.23 -0.97 -1.19
N THR A 200 26.43 -0.82 -2.51
CA THR A 200 25.50 -1.27 -3.52
C THR A 200 25.30 -2.80 -3.44
N SER A 201 26.40 -3.54 -3.35
CA SER A 201 26.37 -5.01 -3.21
C SER A 201 25.67 -5.45 -1.96
N LYS A 202 25.91 -4.78 -0.83
CA LYS A 202 25.21 -5.08 0.45
C LYS A 202 23.70 -4.85 0.31
N ALA A 203 23.27 -3.77 -0.35
CA ALA A 203 21.85 -3.51 -0.57
C ALA A 203 21.19 -4.60 -1.45
N MET A 204 21.89 -5.05 -2.50
CA MET A 204 21.41 -6.15 -3.36
C MET A 204 21.32 -7.48 -2.60
N MET A 205 22.30 -7.80 -1.77
CA MET A 205 22.30 -9.03 -0.97
C MET A 205 21.17 -9.00 0.06
N THR A 206 20.94 -7.87 0.72
CA THR A 206 19.84 -7.66 1.67
C THR A 206 18.48 -7.88 1.00
N GLU A 207 18.25 -7.24 -0.16
CA GLU A 207 17.03 -7.44 -0.94
C GLU A 207 16.82 -8.92 -1.29
N THR A 208 17.87 -9.57 -1.80
CA THR A 208 17.80 -10.97 -2.22
C THR A 208 17.48 -11.90 -1.05
N ALA A 209 18.11 -11.73 0.09
CA ALA A 209 17.86 -12.51 1.30
C ALA A 209 16.40 -12.36 1.77
N LEU A 210 15.86 -11.15 1.74
CA LEU A 210 14.47 -10.91 2.13
C LEU A 210 13.47 -11.45 1.10
N LYS A 211 13.75 -11.39 -0.20
CA LYS A 211 12.93 -12.03 -1.24
C LYS A 211 12.81 -13.54 -1.05
N VAL A 212 13.90 -14.20 -0.71
CA VAL A 212 13.87 -15.63 -0.38
C VAL A 212 13.07 -15.89 0.91
N LYS A 213 13.23 -15.03 1.92
CA LYS A 213 12.53 -15.15 3.20
C LYS A 213 11.01 -15.07 3.03
N ILE A 214 10.49 -14.09 2.29
CA ILE A 214 9.04 -13.89 2.16
C ILE A 214 8.33 -15.05 1.47
N GLU A 215 8.99 -15.77 0.57
CA GLU A 215 8.42 -16.97 -0.09
C GLU A 215 8.14 -18.09 0.91
N THR A 216 8.85 -18.13 2.04
CA THR A 216 8.74 -19.18 3.07
C THR A 216 7.87 -18.83 4.26
N LEU A 217 7.41 -17.58 4.36
CA LEU A 217 6.54 -17.12 5.44
C LEU A 217 5.14 -17.71 5.32
N ASP A 218 4.49 -17.98 6.46
CA ASP A 218 3.05 -18.24 6.50
C ASP A 218 2.24 -16.95 6.23
N ASP A 219 0.95 -17.10 5.92
CA ASP A 219 0.09 -15.98 5.55
C ASP A 219 -0.05 -14.93 6.66
N GLY A 220 -0.04 -15.34 7.93
CA GLY A 220 -0.12 -14.40 9.06
C GLY A 220 1.11 -13.50 9.10
N LYS A 221 2.29 -14.09 9.06
CA LYS A 221 3.56 -13.33 9.05
C LYS A 221 3.72 -12.50 7.78
N LEU A 222 3.20 -12.98 6.64
CA LEU A 222 3.27 -12.23 5.39
C LEU A 222 2.35 -11.00 5.41
N LYS A 223 1.17 -11.09 6.02
CA LYS A 223 0.27 -9.94 6.24
C LYS A 223 0.92 -8.84 7.08
N ASP A 224 1.64 -9.25 8.12
CA ASP A 224 2.26 -8.34 9.10
C ASP A 224 3.70 -7.98 8.73
N PHE A 225 4.17 -8.37 7.55
CA PHE A 225 5.55 -8.11 7.11
C PHE A 225 5.77 -6.62 6.88
N ASP A 226 6.67 -6.05 7.67
CA ASP A 226 7.14 -4.67 7.58
C ASP A 226 8.48 -4.64 6.82
N SER A 227 8.42 -4.25 5.57
CA SER A 227 9.56 -4.26 4.65
C SER A 227 10.70 -3.35 5.12
N GLU A 228 10.40 -2.17 5.66
CA GLU A 228 11.43 -1.22 6.11
C GLU A 228 12.17 -1.75 7.34
N LYS A 229 11.43 -2.22 8.33
CA LYS A 229 12.00 -2.80 9.56
C LYS A 229 12.84 -4.06 9.29
N GLU A 230 12.33 -4.94 8.43
CA GLU A 230 13.05 -6.18 8.10
C GLU A 230 14.28 -5.90 7.23
N PHE A 231 14.20 -4.90 6.33
CA PHE A 231 15.35 -4.47 5.53
C PHE A 231 16.45 -3.88 6.42
N GLU A 232 16.09 -2.99 7.33
CA GLU A 232 17.05 -2.39 8.26
C GLU A 232 17.72 -3.44 9.16
N LYS A 233 16.95 -4.39 9.68
CA LYS A 233 17.47 -5.49 10.49
C LYS A 233 18.45 -6.37 9.71
N GLU A 234 18.15 -6.70 8.47
CA GLU A 234 19.03 -7.53 7.63
C GLU A 234 20.27 -6.75 7.18
N TRP A 235 20.10 -5.46 6.85
CA TRP A 235 21.20 -4.56 6.53
C TRP A 235 22.24 -4.42 7.67
N ASN A 236 21.82 -4.42 8.91
CA ASN A 236 22.68 -4.23 10.07
C ASN A 236 23.36 -5.53 10.60
N LYS A 237 23.17 -6.65 9.89
CA LYS A 237 23.95 -7.89 10.15
C LYS A 237 25.34 -7.78 9.50
#